data_c91565bce05b506fab6d64cf90d90034
#
_entry.id   c91565bce05b506fab6d64cf90d90034
#
_cell.length_a   1.000
_cell.length_b   1.000
_cell.length_c   1.000
_cell.angle_alpha   90.00
_cell.angle_beta   90.00
_cell.angle_gamma   90.00
#
_symmetry.space_group_name_H-M   'P 1'
#
loop_
_entity.id
_entity.type
_entity.pdbx_description
1 polymer ?
#
loop_
_entity_poly.entity_id
_entity_poly.type
_entity_poly.pdbx_seq_one_letter_code
_entity_poly.pdbx_strand_id
1 'polypeptide(L)'
;MFFFSLTSMEFILDFQARVLENLNLCRETIDGIYSHSWGLKPETCEAQVVQFADKIAYINHDIDDSIRAGIIAEEDLPEDCKEYFTSNKNKRLSKMINDIILNSANSPKVSMSDECWHYTTMLREWMFKNIYTDSPAKLEEKKSARIVCELFKYYRDFLDNKVPHDKIEQVVVDYIAGMTDQYAIEKFKELFIPLPIQALNK
;
A
#
# COMPACT_ATOMS: atom_id res chain seq x y z
N MET A 1 -7.97 -1.21 3.59
CA MET A 1 -6.53 -0.99 3.40
C MET A 1 -6.25 0.04 2.29
N PHE A 2 -7.01 1.13 2.25
CA PHE A 2 -6.93 2.14 1.17
C PHE A 2 -6.43 3.50 1.64
N PHE A 3 -6.15 3.68 2.94
CA PHE A 3 -5.91 5.00 3.53
C PHE A 3 -4.49 5.54 3.34
N PHE A 4 -3.48 4.70 3.21
CA PHE A 4 -2.07 5.14 3.23
C PHE A 4 -1.31 5.07 1.90
N SER A 5 -1.98 4.84 0.78
CA SER A 5 -1.33 4.70 -0.53
C SER A 5 -0.76 6.00 -1.12
N LEU A 6 -0.97 7.16 -0.49
CA LEU A 6 -0.64 8.47 -1.10
C LEU A 6 0.11 9.46 -0.21
N THR A 7 0.67 9.04 0.90
CA THR A 7 1.72 9.85 1.52
C THR A 7 2.94 9.78 0.63
N SER A 8 3.43 10.95 0.22
CA SER A 8 4.51 11.10 -0.74
C SER A 8 5.60 10.04 -0.56
N MET A 9 6.04 9.45 -1.66
CA MET A 9 7.11 8.44 -1.67
C MET A 9 8.36 8.92 -0.90
N GLU A 10 8.62 10.23 -0.85
CA GLU A 10 9.67 10.86 -0.06
C GLU A 10 9.48 10.67 1.45
N PHE A 11 8.25 10.78 1.96
CA PHE A 11 7.96 10.59 3.38
C PHE A 11 8.13 9.11 3.80
N ILE A 12 7.67 8.18 2.97
CA ILE A 12 7.85 6.75 3.21
C ILE A 12 9.33 6.38 3.17
N LEU A 13 10.11 6.94 2.24
CA LEU A 13 11.55 6.73 2.13
C LEU A 13 12.30 7.30 3.33
N ASP A 14 11.96 8.49 3.80
CA ASP A 14 12.60 9.11 4.97
C ASP A 14 12.23 8.36 6.27
N PHE A 15 11.00 7.93 6.43
CA PHE A 15 10.58 7.08 7.55
C PHE A 15 11.28 5.72 7.53
N GLN A 16 11.34 5.06 6.37
CA GLN A 16 12.07 3.81 6.21
C GLN A 16 13.55 3.99 6.51
N ALA A 17 14.19 5.06 6.03
CA ALA A 17 15.59 5.35 6.30
C ALA A 17 15.87 5.44 7.81
N ARG A 18 15.07 6.20 8.56
CA ARG A 18 15.25 6.38 10.01
C ARG A 18 15.02 5.10 10.81
N VAL A 19 14.03 4.30 10.43
CA VAL A 19 13.77 2.99 11.06
C VAL A 19 14.92 2.03 10.76
N LEU A 20 15.43 2.02 9.53
CA LEU A 20 16.50 1.14 9.09
C LEU A 20 17.86 1.47 9.72
N GLU A 21 18.17 2.75 9.96
CA GLU A 21 19.40 3.18 10.63
C GLU A 21 19.55 2.60 12.04
N ASN A 22 18.44 2.39 12.76
CA ASN A 22 18.47 1.84 14.13
C ASN A 22 18.46 0.31 14.20
N LEU A 23 18.18 -0.39 13.09
CA LEU A 23 18.07 -1.85 13.06
C LEU A 23 19.39 -2.55 12.72
N ASN A 24 20.44 -1.82 12.39
CA ASN A 24 21.76 -2.36 12.01
C ASN A 24 21.67 -3.45 10.93
N LEU A 25 20.85 -3.19 9.89
CA LEU A 25 20.65 -4.11 8.76
C LEU A 25 21.86 -4.11 7.82
N CYS A 26 22.10 -5.25 7.16
CA CYS A 26 23.10 -5.30 6.11
C CYS A 26 22.66 -4.49 4.86
N ARG A 27 23.63 -4.06 4.07
CA ARG A 27 23.40 -3.24 2.87
C ARG A 27 22.41 -3.88 1.89
N GLU A 28 22.49 -5.17 1.70
CA GLU A 28 21.65 -5.96 0.78
C GLU A 28 20.17 -5.94 1.22
N THR A 29 19.91 -6.00 2.53
CA THR A 29 18.56 -5.89 3.06
C THR A 29 18.01 -4.49 2.86
N ILE A 30 18.83 -3.47 3.10
CA ILE A 30 18.46 -2.06 2.87
C ILE A 30 18.16 -1.83 1.40
N ASP A 31 19.01 -2.31 0.48
CA ASP A 31 18.76 -2.24 -0.97
C ASP A 31 17.44 -2.90 -1.34
N GLY A 32 17.16 -4.09 -0.82
CA GLY A 32 15.91 -4.80 -1.07
C GLY A 32 14.68 -4.02 -0.62
N ILE A 33 14.75 -3.36 0.54
CA ILE A 33 13.67 -2.51 1.05
C ILE A 33 13.46 -1.28 0.16
N TYR A 34 14.53 -0.61 -0.23
CA TYR A 34 14.43 0.55 -1.12
C TYR A 34 13.97 0.19 -2.53
N SER A 35 14.45 -0.92 -3.06
CA SER A 35 14.28 -1.28 -4.46
C SER A 35 13.08 -2.19 -4.75
N HIS A 36 12.22 -2.50 -3.75
CA HIS A 36 11.06 -3.37 -3.97
C HIS A 36 10.01 -2.74 -4.89
N SER A 37 9.94 -1.42 -4.96
CA SER A 37 8.94 -0.68 -5.74
C SER A 37 9.07 -0.88 -7.25
N TRP A 38 8.00 -0.55 -7.99
CA TRP A 38 7.98 -0.58 -9.45
C TRP A 38 9.00 0.40 -10.05
N GLY A 39 9.71 -0.06 -11.07
CA GLY A 39 10.69 0.76 -11.80
C GLY A 39 12.10 0.75 -11.21
N LEU A 40 12.30 0.22 -10.02
CA LEU A 40 13.61 0.04 -9.40
C LEU A 40 14.17 -1.37 -9.68
N LYS A 41 15.48 -1.54 -9.52
CA LYS A 41 16.17 -2.80 -9.79
C LYS A 41 16.99 -3.21 -8.56
N PRO A 42 16.50 -4.18 -7.76
CA PRO A 42 17.26 -4.73 -6.65
C PRO A 42 18.56 -5.40 -7.10
N GLU A 43 19.62 -5.28 -6.31
CA GLU A 43 20.94 -5.84 -6.63
C GLU A 43 20.97 -7.36 -6.44
N THR A 44 20.33 -7.89 -5.38
CA THR A 44 20.38 -9.31 -5.02
C THR A 44 19.19 -10.11 -5.57
N CYS A 45 19.36 -11.40 -5.76
CA CYS A 45 18.28 -12.31 -6.17
C CYS A 45 17.17 -12.37 -5.13
N GLU A 46 17.50 -12.36 -3.85
CA GLU A 46 16.55 -12.36 -2.74
C GLU A 46 15.66 -11.11 -2.80
N ALA A 47 16.25 -9.95 -3.01
CA ALA A 47 15.50 -8.69 -3.16
C ALA A 47 14.64 -8.67 -4.44
N GLN A 48 15.11 -9.30 -5.54
CA GLN A 48 14.30 -9.48 -6.75
C GLN A 48 13.09 -10.38 -6.48
N VAL A 49 13.25 -11.47 -5.72
CA VAL A 49 12.13 -12.34 -5.30
C VAL A 49 11.11 -11.54 -4.49
N VAL A 50 11.57 -10.76 -3.51
CA VAL A 50 10.68 -9.91 -2.69
C VAL A 50 9.94 -8.90 -3.57
N GLN A 51 10.63 -8.26 -4.52
CA GLN A 51 10.02 -7.31 -5.44
C GLN A 51 8.91 -7.96 -6.30
N PHE A 52 9.15 -9.17 -6.84
CA PHE A 52 8.12 -9.89 -7.60
C PHE A 52 6.97 -10.33 -6.70
N ALA A 53 7.26 -10.81 -5.49
CA ALA A 53 6.23 -11.20 -4.53
C ALA A 53 5.30 -10.03 -4.18
N ASP A 54 5.88 -8.84 -3.91
CA ASP A 54 5.13 -7.62 -3.67
C ASP A 54 4.24 -7.24 -4.87
N LYS A 55 4.80 -7.21 -6.09
CA LYS A 55 4.06 -6.90 -7.32
C LYS A 55 2.87 -7.84 -7.54
N ILE A 56 3.10 -9.14 -7.38
CA ILE A 56 2.07 -10.17 -7.55
C ILE A 56 1.01 -10.05 -6.46
N ALA A 57 1.42 -9.89 -5.20
CA ALA A 57 0.52 -9.73 -4.08
C ALA A 57 -0.36 -8.50 -4.26
N TYR A 58 0.24 -7.35 -4.56
CA TYR A 58 -0.46 -6.09 -4.80
C TYR A 58 -1.56 -6.23 -5.86
N ILE A 59 -1.22 -6.71 -7.07
CA ILE A 59 -2.21 -6.87 -8.15
C ILE A 59 -3.35 -7.81 -7.73
N ASN A 60 -3.02 -8.97 -7.15
CA ASN A 60 -4.02 -9.98 -6.87
C ASN A 60 -4.91 -9.62 -5.66
N HIS A 61 -4.35 -8.99 -4.63
CA HIS A 61 -5.13 -8.55 -3.47
C HIS A 61 -6.01 -7.35 -3.80
N ASP A 62 -5.50 -6.39 -4.55
CA ASP A 62 -6.30 -5.20 -4.89
C ASP A 62 -7.46 -5.52 -5.83
N ILE A 63 -7.29 -6.45 -6.77
CA ILE A 63 -8.42 -6.98 -7.57
C ILE A 63 -9.46 -7.63 -6.67
N ASP A 64 -9.05 -8.53 -5.78
CA ASP A 64 -9.94 -9.26 -4.87
C ASP A 64 -10.69 -8.30 -3.92
N ASP A 65 -9.97 -7.33 -3.35
CA ASP A 65 -10.56 -6.34 -2.46
C ASP A 65 -11.53 -5.42 -3.21
N SER A 66 -11.23 -5.05 -4.46
CA SER A 66 -12.11 -4.22 -5.29
C SER A 66 -13.38 -4.96 -5.70
N ILE A 67 -13.29 -6.26 -5.99
CA ILE A 67 -14.46 -7.12 -6.24
C ILE A 67 -15.30 -7.25 -4.97
N ARG A 68 -14.66 -7.51 -3.82
CA ARG A 68 -15.34 -7.62 -2.52
C ARG A 68 -16.02 -6.33 -2.09
N ALA A 69 -15.44 -5.19 -2.44
CA ALA A 69 -16.01 -3.86 -2.21
C ALA A 69 -17.11 -3.47 -3.23
N GLY A 70 -17.36 -4.28 -4.26
CA GLY A 70 -18.34 -4.00 -5.31
C GLY A 70 -17.93 -2.83 -6.23
N ILE A 71 -16.64 -2.51 -6.29
CA ILE A 71 -16.09 -1.46 -7.17
C ILE A 71 -16.00 -1.96 -8.61
N ILE A 72 -15.60 -3.23 -8.78
CA ILE A 72 -15.53 -3.95 -10.06
C ILE A 72 -16.14 -5.34 -9.91
N ALA A 73 -16.47 -5.96 -11.02
CA ALA A 73 -16.78 -7.38 -11.12
C ALA A 73 -15.62 -8.14 -11.80
N GLU A 74 -15.59 -9.46 -11.66
CA GLU A 74 -14.53 -10.30 -12.28
C GLU A 74 -14.61 -10.25 -13.82
N GLU A 75 -15.80 -10.03 -14.33
CA GLU A 75 -16.10 -9.86 -15.76
C GLU A 75 -15.50 -8.59 -16.36
N ASP A 76 -15.28 -7.56 -15.53
CA ASP A 76 -14.73 -6.26 -15.98
C ASP A 76 -13.22 -6.33 -16.28
N LEU A 77 -12.52 -7.38 -15.83
CA LEU A 77 -11.12 -7.56 -16.12
C LEU A 77 -10.88 -7.73 -17.63
N PRO A 78 -9.74 -7.24 -18.18
CA PRO A 78 -9.42 -7.38 -19.59
C PRO A 78 -9.51 -8.83 -20.06
N GLU A 79 -10.19 -9.06 -21.19
CA GLU A 79 -10.44 -10.41 -21.71
C GLU A 79 -9.14 -11.18 -21.94
N ASP A 80 -8.16 -10.54 -22.57
CA ASP A 80 -6.84 -11.13 -22.84
C ASP A 80 -6.15 -11.59 -21.54
N CYS A 81 -6.31 -10.82 -20.45
CA CYS A 81 -5.78 -11.19 -19.15
C CYS A 81 -6.55 -12.36 -18.53
N LYS A 82 -7.88 -12.44 -18.73
CA LYS A 82 -8.70 -13.57 -18.26
C LYS A 82 -8.36 -14.85 -19.03
N GLU A 83 -8.15 -14.76 -20.33
CA GLU A 83 -7.69 -15.89 -21.13
C GLU A 83 -6.31 -16.37 -20.71
N TYR A 84 -5.38 -15.46 -20.51
CA TYR A 84 -4.02 -15.82 -20.11
C TYR A 84 -3.93 -16.34 -18.68
N PHE A 85 -4.45 -15.61 -17.68
CA PHE A 85 -4.30 -15.93 -16.25
C PHE A 85 -5.45 -16.76 -15.68
N THR A 86 -6.57 -16.88 -16.36
CA THR A 86 -7.88 -17.25 -15.85
C THR A 86 -8.47 -16.20 -14.87
N SER A 87 -9.79 -16.17 -14.71
CA SER A 87 -10.46 -15.29 -13.78
C SER A 87 -10.25 -15.69 -12.32
N ASN A 88 -9.96 -16.94 -12.03
CA ASN A 88 -9.79 -17.41 -10.65
C ASN A 88 -8.48 -16.88 -10.02
N LYS A 89 -8.60 -16.14 -8.90
CA LYS A 89 -7.48 -15.57 -8.14
C LYS A 89 -6.34 -16.55 -7.88
N ASN A 90 -6.66 -17.73 -7.36
CA ASN A 90 -5.63 -18.71 -6.98
C ASN A 90 -4.89 -19.27 -8.18
N LYS A 91 -5.59 -19.46 -9.30
CA LYS A 91 -4.97 -19.91 -10.56
C LYS A 91 -4.10 -18.80 -11.17
N ARG A 92 -4.59 -17.54 -11.16
CA ARG A 92 -3.82 -16.38 -11.61
C ARG A 92 -2.53 -16.22 -10.80
N LEU A 93 -2.63 -16.26 -9.48
CA LEU A 93 -1.49 -16.19 -8.58
C LEU A 93 -0.49 -17.33 -8.85
N SER A 94 -0.98 -18.57 -8.91
CA SER A 94 -0.14 -19.74 -9.18
C SER A 94 0.55 -19.65 -10.53
N LYS A 95 -0.12 -19.15 -11.57
CA LYS A 95 0.49 -19.00 -12.90
C LYS A 95 1.63 -17.99 -12.88
N MET A 96 1.45 -16.83 -12.24
CA MET A 96 2.49 -15.81 -12.09
C MET A 96 3.71 -16.36 -11.33
N ILE A 97 3.48 -17.05 -10.21
CA ILE A 97 4.56 -17.63 -9.39
C ILE A 97 5.31 -18.71 -10.17
N ASN A 98 4.59 -19.64 -10.81
CA ASN A 98 5.21 -20.72 -11.58
C ASN A 98 6.01 -20.18 -12.77
N ASP A 99 5.53 -19.14 -13.44
CA ASP A 99 6.26 -18.50 -14.54
C ASP A 99 7.62 -17.96 -14.06
N ILE A 100 7.64 -17.25 -12.93
CA ILE A 100 8.88 -16.72 -12.34
C ILE A 100 9.83 -17.87 -11.99
N ILE A 101 9.35 -18.93 -11.34
CA ILE A 101 10.16 -20.09 -10.96
C ILE A 101 10.81 -20.72 -12.19
N LEU A 102 10.00 -21.00 -13.21
CA LEU A 102 10.48 -21.66 -14.44
C LEU A 102 11.44 -20.78 -15.22
N ASN A 103 11.14 -19.48 -15.34
CA ASN A 103 11.96 -18.55 -16.10
C ASN A 103 13.28 -18.19 -15.39
N SER A 104 13.35 -18.36 -14.08
CA SER A 104 14.53 -18.06 -13.25
C SER A 104 15.41 -19.29 -12.96
N ALA A 105 14.92 -20.52 -13.16
CA ALA A 105 15.54 -21.76 -12.68
C ALA A 105 17.02 -21.97 -13.11
N ASN A 106 17.44 -21.42 -14.25
CA ASN A 106 18.80 -21.51 -14.77
C ASN A 106 19.39 -20.12 -15.10
N SER A 107 18.89 -19.08 -14.44
CA SER A 107 19.29 -17.70 -14.67
C SER A 107 19.98 -17.13 -13.42
N PRO A 108 21.01 -16.28 -13.58
CA PRO A 108 21.59 -15.55 -12.46
C PRO A 108 20.69 -14.39 -11.95
N LYS A 109 19.49 -14.24 -12.54
CA LYS A 109 18.53 -13.19 -12.20
C LYS A 109 17.14 -13.80 -12.05
N VAL A 110 16.37 -13.26 -11.12
CA VAL A 110 14.95 -13.58 -11.00
C VAL A 110 14.18 -12.76 -12.03
N SER A 111 13.39 -13.42 -12.84
CA SER A 111 12.62 -12.77 -13.91
C SER A 111 11.33 -13.51 -14.21
N MET A 112 10.37 -12.77 -14.69
CA MET A 112 9.14 -13.26 -15.30
C MET A 112 9.37 -13.37 -16.82
N SER A 113 8.71 -14.29 -17.51
CA SER A 113 8.74 -14.33 -18.98
C SER A 113 8.16 -13.05 -19.58
N ASP A 114 8.59 -12.67 -20.78
CA ASP A 114 8.09 -11.47 -21.45
C ASP A 114 6.58 -11.50 -21.64
N GLU A 115 6.02 -12.67 -21.91
CA GLU A 115 4.59 -12.87 -22.09
C GLU A 115 3.84 -12.65 -20.76
N CYS A 116 4.27 -13.31 -19.69
CA CYS A 116 3.64 -13.14 -18.37
C CYS A 116 3.79 -11.70 -17.85
N TRP A 117 4.93 -11.08 -18.10
CA TRP A 117 5.17 -9.68 -17.75
C TRP A 117 4.24 -8.73 -18.50
N HIS A 118 4.01 -8.99 -19.80
CA HIS A 118 3.09 -8.20 -20.62
C HIS A 118 1.68 -8.20 -20.03
N TYR A 119 1.11 -9.36 -19.73
CA TYR A 119 -0.23 -9.45 -19.14
C TYR A 119 -0.29 -8.92 -17.70
N THR A 120 0.78 -9.09 -16.93
CA THR A 120 0.88 -8.52 -15.58
C THR A 120 0.86 -6.99 -15.64
N THR A 121 1.59 -6.39 -16.56
CA THR A 121 1.62 -4.95 -16.78
C THR A 121 0.27 -4.43 -17.29
N MET A 122 -0.37 -5.16 -18.20
CA MET A 122 -1.71 -4.83 -18.70
C MET A 122 -2.75 -4.80 -17.57
N LEU A 123 -2.75 -5.80 -16.68
CA LEU A 123 -3.61 -5.81 -15.49
C LEU A 123 -3.34 -4.59 -14.60
N ARG A 124 -2.08 -4.29 -14.32
CA ARG A 124 -1.70 -3.14 -13.50
C ARG A 124 -2.19 -1.83 -14.10
N GLU A 125 -1.99 -1.61 -15.40
CA GLU A 125 -2.43 -0.40 -16.08
C GLU A 125 -3.95 -0.27 -16.09
N TRP A 126 -4.64 -1.37 -16.31
CA TRP A 126 -6.09 -1.41 -16.24
C TRP A 126 -6.61 -1.05 -14.84
N MET A 127 -5.98 -1.60 -13.79
CA MET A 127 -6.31 -1.26 -12.40
C MET A 127 -6.07 0.22 -12.10
N PHE A 128 -4.95 0.76 -12.59
CA PHE A 128 -4.67 2.19 -12.44
C PHE A 128 -5.79 3.05 -12.98
N LYS A 129 -6.28 2.72 -14.17
CA LYS A 129 -7.33 3.48 -14.83
C LYS A 129 -8.71 3.29 -14.19
N ASN A 130 -9.06 2.07 -13.76
CA ASN A 130 -10.43 1.74 -13.39
C ASN A 130 -10.66 1.70 -11.87
N ILE A 131 -9.61 1.54 -11.08
CA ILE A 131 -9.71 1.41 -9.63
C ILE A 131 -9.10 2.64 -8.92
N TYR A 132 -7.89 3.06 -9.33
CA TYR A 132 -7.16 4.08 -8.55
C TYR A 132 -7.44 5.51 -8.97
N THR A 133 -7.82 5.79 -10.23
CA THR A 133 -7.98 7.18 -10.72
C THR A 133 -9.41 7.69 -10.67
N ASP A 134 -10.41 6.90 -11.03
CA ASP A 134 -11.80 7.36 -11.24
C ASP A 134 -12.85 6.61 -10.39
N SER A 135 -12.43 5.91 -9.33
CA SER A 135 -13.34 5.12 -8.52
C SER A 135 -14.04 5.95 -7.40
N PRO A 136 -15.21 5.49 -6.91
CA PRO A 136 -15.83 6.05 -5.70
C PRO A 136 -14.90 6.06 -4.48
N ALA A 137 -13.94 5.15 -4.42
CA ALA A 137 -12.90 5.10 -3.40
C ALA A 137 -12.06 6.40 -3.37
N LYS A 138 -11.85 7.06 -4.52
CA LYS A 138 -11.12 8.32 -4.59
C LYS A 138 -11.82 9.48 -3.87
N LEU A 139 -13.13 9.46 -3.78
CA LEU A 139 -13.89 10.44 -2.99
C LEU A 139 -13.68 10.20 -1.48
N GLU A 140 -13.58 8.94 -1.07
CA GLU A 140 -13.31 8.57 0.32
C GLU A 140 -11.87 8.90 0.73
N GLU A 141 -10.89 8.79 -0.17
CA GLU A 141 -9.50 9.20 0.09
C GLU A 141 -9.39 10.68 0.52
N LYS A 142 -10.15 11.57 -0.12
CA LYS A 142 -10.16 13.00 0.25
C LYS A 142 -10.69 13.21 1.66
N LYS A 143 -11.68 12.42 2.07
CA LYS A 143 -12.20 12.46 3.44
C LYS A 143 -11.17 11.93 4.43
N SER A 144 -10.47 10.88 4.06
CA SER A 144 -9.41 10.26 4.84
C SER A 144 -8.24 11.20 5.06
N ALA A 145 -7.76 11.85 4.00
CA ALA A 145 -6.73 12.87 4.10
C ALA A 145 -7.11 13.98 5.07
N ARG A 146 -8.39 14.41 5.05
CA ARG A 146 -8.90 15.40 6.00
C ARG A 146 -8.85 14.90 7.44
N ILE A 147 -9.26 13.65 7.70
CA ILE A 147 -9.18 13.04 9.03
C ILE A 147 -7.74 13.08 9.56
N VAL A 148 -6.77 12.63 8.75
CA VAL A 148 -5.35 12.63 9.12
C VAL A 148 -4.86 14.06 9.42
N CYS A 149 -5.18 15.03 8.56
CA CYS A 149 -4.79 16.42 8.77
C CYS A 149 -5.37 17.02 10.06
N GLU A 150 -6.63 16.76 10.36
CA GLU A 150 -7.26 17.28 11.60
C GLU A 150 -6.71 16.60 12.86
N LEU A 151 -6.46 15.29 12.81
CA LEU A 151 -5.78 14.57 13.90
C LEU A 151 -4.37 15.11 14.12
N PHE A 152 -3.61 15.36 13.03
CA PHE A 152 -2.26 15.93 13.12
C PHE A 152 -2.27 17.29 13.82
N LYS A 153 -3.14 18.20 13.39
CA LYS A 153 -3.27 19.53 14.01
C LYS A 153 -3.60 19.41 15.49
N TYR A 154 -4.60 18.59 15.83
CA TYR A 154 -5.04 18.39 17.21
C TYR A 154 -3.89 17.87 18.09
N TYR A 155 -3.20 16.81 17.69
CA TYR A 155 -2.14 16.24 18.50
C TYR A 155 -0.90 17.14 18.55
N ARG A 156 -0.56 17.86 17.49
CA ARG A 156 0.48 18.87 17.51
C ARG A 156 0.18 19.94 18.58
N ASP A 157 -1.01 20.50 18.57
CA ASP A 157 -1.41 21.55 19.50
C ASP A 157 -1.53 21.00 20.95
N PHE A 158 -1.97 19.73 21.09
CA PHE A 158 -2.05 19.05 22.40
C PHE A 158 -0.66 18.78 23.01
N LEU A 159 0.36 18.54 22.18
CA LEU A 159 1.73 18.28 22.62
C LEU A 159 2.57 19.55 22.73
N ASP A 160 2.08 20.68 22.29
CA ASP A 160 2.72 21.98 22.40
C ASP A 160 3.20 22.24 23.80
N ASN A 161 3.96 22.39 24.47
CA ASN A 161 4.38 22.49 25.89
C ASN A 161 4.60 21.15 26.65
N LYS A 162 4.48 19.98 25.99
CA LYS A 162 4.71 18.67 26.62
C LYS A 162 5.93 17.94 26.05
N VAL A 163 6.34 18.32 24.85
CA VAL A 163 7.46 17.73 24.11
C VAL A 163 8.33 18.87 23.56
N PRO A 164 9.66 18.72 23.47
CA PRO A 164 10.51 19.69 22.80
C PRO A 164 9.98 20.02 21.39
N HIS A 165 9.91 21.31 21.07
CA HIS A 165 9.25 21.81 19.86
C HIS A 165 9.81 21.20 18.57
N ASP A 166 11.10 20.93 18.52
CA ASP A 166 11.81 20.28 17.40
C ASP A 166 11.43 18.79 17.20
N LYS A 167 10.74 18.17 18.16
CA LYS A 167 10.32 16.76 18.12
C LYS A 167 8.82 16.55 18.00
N ILE A 168 8.00 17.60 18.16
CA ILE A 168 6.54 17.48 18.21
C ILE A 168 6.00 16.85 16.94
N GLU A 169 6.41 17.35 15.78
CA GLU A 169 5.90 16.87 14.49
C GLU A 169 6.23 15.38 14.27
N GLN A 170 7.44 14.97 14.60
CA GLN A 170 7.84 13.56 14.49
C GLN A 170 7.01 12.66 15.41
N VAL A 171 6.84 13.05 16.66
CA VAL A 171 6.03 12.27 17.63
C VAL A 171 4.59 12.14 17.17
N VAL A 172 4.01 13.20 16.62
CA VAL A 172 2.65 13.19 16.10
C VAL A 172 2.53 12.30 14.87
N VAL A 173 3.47 12.41 13.95
CA VAL A 173 3.52 11.56 12.75
C VAL A 173 3.64 10.09 13.12
N ASP A 174 4.56 9.74 14.01
CA ASP A 174 4.76 8.36 14.46
C ASP A 174 3.49 7.79 15.13
N TYR A 175 2.81 8.62 15.93
CA TYR A 175 1.57 8.21 16.57
C TYR A 175 0.44 7.97 15.58
N ILE A 176 0.25 8.86 14.60
CA ILE A 176 -0.79 8.72 13.56
C ILE A 176 -0.46 7.58 12.61
N ALA A 177 0.79 7.41 12.21
CA ALA A 177 1.24 6.32 11.34
C ALA A 177 1.03 4.93 11.98
N GLY A 178 1.06 4.86 13.31
CA GLY A 178 0.75 3.63 14.04
C GLY A 178 -0.74 3.31 14.18
N MET A 179 -1.65 4.19 13.72
CA MET A 179 -3.09 3.96 13.79
C MET A 179 -3.56 3.02 12.68
N THR A 180 -4.53 2.15 12.98
CA THR A 180 -5.33 1.52 11.94
C THR A 180 -6.37 2.51 11.40
N ASP A 181 -6.89 2.28 10.20
CA ASP A 181 -7.91 3.13 9.58
C ASP A 181 -9.14 3.28 10.51
N GLN A 182 -9.58 2.17 11.07
CA GLN A 182 -10.71 2.14 12.00
C GLN A 182 -10.44 2.99 13.25
N TYR A 183 -9.25 2.85 13.83
CA TYR A 183 -8.87 3.62 15.03
C TYR A 183 -8.79 5.12 14.73
N ALA A 184 -8.22 5.51 13.58
CA ALA A 184 -8.16 6.92 13.18
C ALA A 184 -9.56 7.53 13.00
N ILE A 185 -10.49 6.79 12.37
CA ILE A 185 -11.89 7.22 12.23
C ILE A 185 -12.58 7.37 13.58
N GLU A 186 -12.41 6.42 14.49
CA GLU A 186 -12.98 6.47 15.83
C GLU A 186 -12.41 7.63 16.65
N LYS A 187 -11.11 7.85 16.59
CA LYS A 187 -10.46 9.00 17.24
C LYS A 187 -10.93 10.34 16.67
N PHE A 188 -11.09 10.43 15.36
CA PHE A 188 -11.65 11.61 14.75
C PHE A 188 -13.10 11.89 15.25
N LYS A 189 -13.93 10.84 15.31
CA LYS A 189 -15.30 10.98 15.85
C LYS A 189 -15.30 11.42 17.29
N GLU A 190 -14.46 10.81 18.13
CA GLU A 190 -14.32 11.14 19.55
C GLU A 190 -13.95 12.62 19.77
N LEU A 191 -13.02 13.13 18.98
CA LEU A 191 -12.43 14.45 19.15
C LEU A 191 -13.24 15.60 18.49
N PHE A 192 -13.88 15.32 17.35
CA PHE A 192 -14.46 16.37 16.51
C PHE A 192 -15.97 16.26 16.30
N ILE A 193 -16.59 15.15 16.68
CA ILE A 193 -18.04 14.99 16.55
C ILE A 193 -18.68 15.07 17.93
N PRO A 194 -19.53 16.09 18.19
CA PRO A 194 -20.18 16.22 19.48
C PRO A 194 -21.16 15.06 19.72
N LEU A 195 -21.21 14.58 20.95
CA LEU A 195 -22.20 13.58 21.35
C LEU A 195 -23.60 14.21 21.38
N PRO A 196 -24.64 13.49 20.96
CA PRO A 196 -26.02 13.91 21.13
C PRO A 196 -26.33 14.13 22.62
N ILE A 197 -27.07 15.18 22.96
CA ILE A 197 -27.42 15.51 24.36
C ILE A 197 -28.05 14.30 25.10
N GLN A 198 -28.79 13.46 24.40
CA GLN A 198 -29.41 12.25 24.95
C GLN A 198 -28.38 11.18 25.37
N ALA A 199 -27.15 11.21 24.85
CA ALA A 199 -26.09 10.27 25.21
C ALA A 199 -25.28 10.71 26.47
N LEU A 200 -25.46 11.95 26.92
CA LEU A 200 -24.77 12.50 28.10
C LEU A 200 -25.45 12.11 29.42
N ASN A 201 -26.63 11.48 29.36
CA ASN A 201 -27.44 11.09 30.52
C ASN A 201 -27.37 9.60 30.87
N LYS A 202 -26.27 8.92 30.50
CA LYS A 202 -26.02 7.50 30.85
C LYS A 202 -24.86 7.36 31.79
#